data_008aad879cb20bd203ba31225f391ea4
#
_entry.id   008aad879cb20bd203ba31225f391ea4
#
_cell.length_a   1.000
_cell.length_b   1.000
_cell.length_c   1.000
_cell.angle_alpha   90.00
_cell.angle_beta   90.00
_cell.angle_gamma   90.00
#
_symmetry.space_group_name_H-M   'P 1'
#
loop_
_entity.id
_entity.type
_entity.pdbx_description
1 polymer ?
#
loop_
_entity_poly.entity_id
_entity_poly.type
_entity_poly.pdbx_seq_one_letter_code
_entity_poly.pdbx_strand_id
1 'polypeptide(L)' 'MKEIQYEIVKEIAVLSTGDSGYTKEINLIVWNGNEPKYDIRSFSPAREKCGKGITLTRAEAEKLLAALKKELEQ' A
#
# COMPACT_ATOMS: atom_id res chain seq x y z
N MET A 1 11.27 -1.45 23.44
CA MET A 1 10.51 -0.81 22.36
C MET A 1 10.14 -1.85 21.31
N LYS A 2 8.88 -1.89 20.93
CA LYS A 2 8.45 -2.86 19.91
C LYS A 2 8.75 -2.33 18.54
N GLU A 3 9.39 -3.14 17.74
CA GLU A 3 9.54 -2.82 16.34
C GLU A 3 8.26 -3.18 15.59
N ILE A 4 7.89 -2.33 14.64
CA ILE A 4 6.79 -2.66 13.75
C ILE A 4 7.33 -3.63 12.73
N GLN A 5 6.75 -4.81 12.69
CA GLN A 5 7.15 -5.84 11.74
C GLN A 5 6.09 -5.95 10.66
N TYR A 6 6.55 -6.03 9.43
CA TYR A 6 5.62 -6.23 8.32
C TYR A 6 6.28 -7.09 7.25
N GLU A 7 5.43 -7.71 6.46
CA GLU A 7 5.87 -8.52 5.35
C GLU A 7 5.01 -8.21 4.14
N ILE A 8 5.65 -7.90 3.02
CA ILE A 8 4.93 -7.72 1.76
C ILE A 8 4.66 -9.10 1.19
N VAL A 9 3.40 -9.51 1.25
CA VAL A 9 2.98 -10.81 0.75
C VAL A 9 2.86 -10.81 -0.77
N LYS A 10 2.43 -9.66 -1.32
CA LYS A 10 2.27 -9.53 -2.77
C LYS A 10 2.48 -8.07 -3.16
N GLU A 11 3.38 -7.85 -4.10
CA GLU A 11 3.57 -6.54 -4.70
C GLU A 11 2.53 -6.38 -5.80
N ILE A 12 1.71 -5.34 -5.69
CA ILE A 12 0.60 -5.18 -6.64
C ILE A 12 0.98 -4.16 -7.71
N ALA A 13 1.32 -2.93 -7.29
CA ALA A 13 1.66 -1.90 -8.27
C ALA A 13 2.41 -0.75 -7.64
N VAL A 14 3.27 -0.12 -8.44
CA VAL A 14 3.87 1.18 -8.11
C VAL A 14 2.97 2.23 -8.77
N LEU A 15 2.45 3.15 -7.96
CA LEU A 15 1.54 4.17 -8.46
C LEU A 15 2.29 5.40 -8.96
N SER A 16 3.43 5.71 -8.35
CA SER A 16 4.26 6.84 -8.81
C SER A 16 5.67 6.69 -8.24
N THR A 17 6.60 7.36 -8.89
CA THR A 17 7.99 7.44 -8.43
C THR A 17 8.36 8.91 -8.38
N GLY A 18 8.82 9.36 -7.21
CA GLY A 18 9.24 10.74 -7.04
C GLY A 18 10.70 10.95 -7.44
N ASP A 19 11.11 12.22 -7.48
CA ASP A 19 12.46 12.60 -7.90
C ASP A 19 13.55 12.05 -6.99
N SER A 20 13.24 11.88 -5.71
CA SER A 20 14.21 11.36 -4.74
C SER A 20 14.26 9.84 -4.71
N GLY A 21 13.52 9.18 -5.60
CA GLY A 21 13.48 7.72 -5.62
C GLY A 21 12.44 7.11 -4.72
N TYR A 22 11.67 7.92 -4.01
CA TYR A 22 10.54 7.41 -3.23
C TYR A 22 9.44 6.94 -4.18
N THR A 23 8.80 5.85 -3.83
CA THR A 23 7.67 5.32 -4.59
C THR A 23 6.41 5.36 -3.76
N LYS A 24 5.28 5.53 -4.44
CA LYS A 24 3.97 5.29 -3.82
C LYS A 24 3.46 3.98 -4.38
N GLU A 25 3.17 3.04 -3.50
CA GLU A 25 2.87 1.67 -3.90
C GLU A 25 1.60 1.16 -3.25
N ILE A 26 0.96 0.23 -3.96
CA ILE A 26 -0.10 -0.58 -3.36
C ILE A 26 0.40 -2.02 -3.30
N ASN A 27 0.28 -2.61 -2.14
CA ASN A 27 0.75 -3.97 -1.86
C ASN A 27 -0.22 -4.69 -0.95
N LEU A 28 -0.08 -6.00 -0.87
CA LEU A 28 -0.78 -6.79 0.15
C LEU A 28 0.23 -7.05 1.26
N ILE A 29 -0.04 -6.56 2.45
CA ILE A 29 0.93 -6.58 3.55
C ILE A 29 0.33 -7.21 4.80
N VAL A 30 1.15 -8.01 5.48
CA VAL A 30 0.86 -8.53 6.80
C VAL A 30 1.60 -7.65 7.81
N TRP A 31 0.85 -7.01 8.71
CA TRP A 31 1.41 -6.19 9.77
C TRP A 31 1.36 -6.96 11.08
N ASN A 32 2.53 -7.10 11.73
CA ASN A 32 2.64 -7.71 13.07
C ASN A 32 1.92 -9.06 13.18
N GLY A 33 1.97 -9.87 12.11
CA GLY A 33 1.37 -11.18 12.12
C GLY A 33 -0.15 -11.22 11.99
N ASN A 34 -0.78 -10.08 11.74
CA ASN A 34 -2.22 -10.01 11.54
C ASN A 34 -2.59 -10.47 10.13
N GLU A 35 -3.89 -10.50 9.84
CA GLU A 35 -4.33 -10.88 8.52
C GLU A 35 -3.83 -9.88 7.46
N PRO A 36 -3.54 -10.35 6.24
CA PRO A 36 -3.08 -9.46 5.18
C PRO A 36 -4.11 -8.39 4.87
N LYS A 37 -3.62 -7.18 4.62
CA LYS A 37 -4.48 -6.07 4.20
C LYS A 37 -3.85 -5.37 3.02
N TYR A 38 -4.67 -4.75 2.21
CA TYR A 38 -4.18 -3.92 1.12
C TYR A 38 -3.64 -2.63 1.71
N ASP A 39 -2.53 -2.17 1.18
CA ASP A 39 -1.80 -1.07 1.77
C ASP A 39 -1.31 -0.13 0.68
N ILE A 40 -1.57 1.16 0.87
CA ILE A 40 -1.10 2.19 -0.03
C ILE A 40 -0.23 3.13 0.78
N ARG A 41 1.06 3.19 0.43
CA ARG A 41 1.99 4.09 1.12
C ARG A 41 3.23 4.34 0.29
N SER A 42 4.06 5.24 0.78
CA SER A 42 5.33 5.56 0.17
C SER A 42 6.43 4.71 0.78
N PHE A 43 7.42 4.37 -0.04
CA PHE A 43 8.62 3.69 0.41
C PHE A 43 9.84 4.46 -0.08
N SER A 44 10.88 4.50 0.74
CA SER A 44 12.16 5.08 0.34
C SER A 44 12.85 4.14 -0.64
N PRO A 45 13.90 4.63 -1.34
CA PRO A 45 14.70 3.74 -2.19
C PRO A 45 15.14 2.51 -1.41
N ALA A 46 15.10 1.34 -2.06
CA ALA A 46 15.44 0.06 -1.44
C ALA A 46 14.54 -0.32 -0.26
N ARG A 47 13.43 0.37 -0.08
CA ARG A 47 12.45 0.11 0.98
C ARG A 47 13.03 0.12 2.38
N GLU A 48 14.03 0.96 2.60
CA GLU A 48 14.63 1.11 3.92
C GLU A 48 13.67 1.75 4.92
N LYS A 49 12.80 2.61 4.44
CA LYS A 49 11.79 3.26 5.28
C LYS A 49 10.45 3.23 4.58
N CYS A 50 9.40 3.07 5.35
CA CYS A 50 8.05 3.21 4.84
C CYS A 50 7.43 4.46 5.45
N GLY A 51 6.74 5.23 4.61
CA GLY A 51 6.08 6.43 5.04
C GLY A 51 4.68 6.17 5.56
N LYS A 52 3.95 7.25 5.74
CA LYS A 52 2.55 7.16 6.14
C LYS A 52 1.73 6.60 4.99
N GLY A 53 0.67 5.90 5.34
CA GLY A 53 -0.21 5.34 4.35
C GLY A 53 -1.50 4.89 4.97
N ILE A 54 -2.29 4.18 4.18
CA ILE A 54 -3.56 3.63 4.65
C ILE A 54 -3.59 2.14 4.37
N THR A 55 -4.31 1.44 5.23
CA THR A 55 -4.59 0.02 5.01
C THR A 55 -6.07 -0.16 4.76
N LEU A 56 -6.40 -1.10 3.89
CA LEU A 56 -7.77 -1.36 3.48
C LEU A 56 -8.06 -2.84 3.62
N THR A 57 -9.25 -3.14 4.13
CA THR A 57 -9.75 -4.51 4.05
C THR A 57 -10.12 -4.79 2.60
N ARG A 58 -10.36 -6.07 2.30
CA ARG A 58 -10.81 -6.42 0.96
C ARG A 58 -12.12 -5.71 0.59
N ALA A 59 -13.06 -5.64 1.53
CA ALA A 59 -14.32 -4.95 1.28
C ALA A 59 -14.10 -3.48 0.96
N GLU A 60 -13.21 -2.83 1.69
CA GLU A 60 -12.88 -1.43 1.43
C GLU A 60 -12.20 -1.26 0.08
N ALA A 61 -11.30 -2.18 -0.27
CA ALA A 61 -10.63 -2.13 -1.56
C ALA A 61 -11.61 -2.31 -2.71
N GLU A 62 -12.61 -3.17 -2.55
CA GLU A 62 -13.64 -3.37 -3.56
C GLU A 62 -14.48 -2.11 -3.77
N LYS A 63 -14.81 -1.43 -2.68
CA LYS A 63 -15.54 -0.17 -2.78
C LYS A 63 -14.71 0.93 -3.44
N LEU A 64 -13.42 0.96 -3.13
CA LEU A 64 -12.50 1.91 -3.75
C LEU A 64 -12.41 1.66 -5.25
N LEU A 65 -12.30 0.40 -5.65
CA LEU A 65 -12.28 0.03 -7.06
C LEU A 65 -13.52 0.53 -7.77
N ALA A 66 -14.69 0.28 -7.20
CA ALA A 66 -15.95 0.69 -7.81
C ALA A 66 -16.04 2.22 -7.92
N ALA A 67 -15.62 2.92 -6.88
CA ALA A 67 -15.67 4.38 -6.88
C ALA A 67 -14.72 4.98 -7.91
N LEU A 68 -13.48 4.47 -7.97
CA LEU A 68 -12.49 4.95 -8.92
C LEU A 68 -12.89 4.63 -10.35
N LYS A 69 -13.41 3.42 -10.57
CA LYS A 69 -13.85 3.03 -11.89
C LYS A 69 -14.93 3.99 -12.41
N LYS A 70 -15.94 4.26 -11.57
CA LYS A 70 -17.01 5.17 -11.94
C LYS A 70 -16.48 6.58 -12.23
N GLU A 71 -15.57 7.07 -11.37
CA GLU A 71 -15.04 8.42 -11.52
C GLU A 71 -14.16 8.56 -12.75
N LEU A 72 -13.27 7.60 -12.99
CA LEU A 72 -12.26 7.71 -14.03
C LEU A 72 -12.78 7.33 -15.41
N GLU A 73 -13.93 6.69 -15.50
CA GLU A 73 -14.55 6.33 -16.77
C GLU A 73 -15.50 7.40 -17.32
N GLN A 74 -15.57 8.53 -16.65
CA GLN A 74 -16.42 9.62 -17.15
C GLN A 74 -15.79 10.34 -18.33
#